data_f0a1ae950cc143b1869227f770725b59
#
_entry.id   f0a1ae950cc143b1869227f770725b59
#
_cell.length_a   1.000
_cell.length_b   1.000
_cell.length_c   1.000
_cell.angle_alpha   90.00
_cell.angle_beta   90.00
_cell.angle_gamma   90.00
#
_symmetry.space_group_name_H-M   'P 1'
#
loop_
_entity.id
_entity.type
_entity.pdbx_description
1 polymer ?
#
loop_
_entity_poly.entity_id
_entity_poly.type
_entity_poly.pdbx_seq_one_letter_code
_entity_poly.pdbx_strand_id
1 'polypeptide(L)'
;MGRYTMARRVFFSFHYENDINRSMIVRNSWVTQGKESAGFIDKAAFEEIKRQGDNAVHRWIDRQLEGTSVTVVLIGSETLNRPFVQYEICQSLQRGNAVIGVLINGIRDMNTGFCSMKGNIHTIIGYYNDKTPAYFDSICDGIYDYSTQYGYINLGMWIESAAKAHNK
;
A
#
# COMPACT_ATOMS: atom_id res chain seq x y z
N MET A 1 -24.61 -14.44 20.03
CA MET A 1 -23.20 -14.28 20.42
C MET A 1 -22.46 -13.53 19.34
N GLY A 2 -21.95 -12.36 19.66
CA GLY A 2 -21.17 -11.57 18.72
C GLY A 2 -19.87 -12.27 18.35
N ARG A 3 -19.65 -12.51 17.06
CA ARG A 3 -18.33 -12.89 16.58
C ARG A 3 -17.44 -11.66 16.73
N TYR A 4 -16.47 -11.71 17.62
CA TYR A 4 -15.41 -10.73 17.66
C TYR A 4 -14.55 -10.93 16.40
N THR A 5 -14.87 -10.22 15.33
CA THR A 5 -13.95 -10.12 14.23
C THR A 5 -12.81 -9.21 14.71
N MET A 6 -11.65 -9.79 14.94
CA MET A 6 -10.44 -9.01 15.19
C MET A 6 -10.25 -8.06 14.02
N ALA A 7 -10.05 -6.78 14.33
CA ALA A 7 -9.78 -5.77 13.29
C ALA A 7 -8.55 -6.21 12.49
N ARG A 8 -8.69 -6.29 11.18
CA ARG A 8 -7.63 -6.69 10.27
C ARG A 8 -6.55 -5.61 10.20
N ARG A 9 -5.31 -6.01 10.38
CA ARG A 9 -4.19 -5.08 10.24
C ARG A 9 -3.77 -5.03 8.78
N VAL A 10 -3.69 -3.83 8.23
CA VAL A 10 -3.40 -3.54 6.82
C VAL A 10 -2.10 -2.75 6.73
N PHE A 11 -1.24 -3.14 5.80
CA PHE A 11 -0.05 -2.36 5.46
C PHE A 11 -0.35 -1.48 4.25
N PHE A 12 -0.02 -0.18 4.37
CA PHE A 12 -0.13 0.77 3.26
C PHE A 12 1.25 1.04 2.68
N SER A 13 1.41 0.75 1.38
CA SER A 13 2.63 1.00 0.62
C SER A 13 2.41 2.19 -0.30
N PHE A 14 3.30 3.19 -0.28
CA PHE A 14 3.16 4.39 -1.09
C PHE A 14 4.50 5.11 -1.27
N HIS A 15 4.57 6.00 -2.27
CA HIS A 15 5.73 6.85 -2.48
C HIS A 15 5.68 8.02 -1.51
N TYR A 16 6.50 7.96 -0.48
CA TYR A 16 6.44 8.88 0.65
C TYR A 16 6.59 10.34 0.22
N GLU A 17 7.61 10.66 -0.59
CA GLU A 17 7.91 12.05 -0.95
C GLU A 17 6.82 12.69 -1.80
N ASN A 18 6.30 11.96 -2.80
CA ASN A 18 5.31 12.51 -3.72
C ASN A 18 3.89 12.47 -3.19
N ASP A 19 3.52 11.44 -2.44
CA ASP A 19 2.14 11.11 -2.19
C ASP A 19 1.74 11.04 -0.72
N ILE A 20 2.59 11.55 0.19
CA ILE A 20 2.28 11.49 1.63
C ILE A 20 0.93 12.17 1.94
N ASN A 21 0.64 13.32 1.34
CA ASN A 21 -0.60 14.05 1.62
C ASN A 21 -1.84 13.28 1.13
N ARG A 22 -1.77 12.71 -0.08
CA ARG A 22 -2.85 11.87 -0.63
C ARG A 22 -3.02 10.60 0.20
N SER A 23 -1.92 9.98 0.57
CA SER A 23 -1.92 8.75 1.36
C SER A 23 -2.48 8.98 2.76
N MET A 24 -2.21 10.12 3.36
CA MET A 24 -2.77 10.49 4.67
C MET A 24 -4.30 10.67 4.63
N ILE A 25 -4.85 11.13 3.52
CA ILE A 25 -6.31 11.21 3.35
C ILE A 25 -6.92 9.81 3.44
N VAL A 26 -6.34 8.86 2.73
CA VAL A 26 -6.78 7.45 2.76
C VAL A 26 -6.63 6.87 4.17
N ARG A 27 -5.47 7.04 4.78
CA ARG A 27 -5.18 6.54 6.12
C ARG A 27 -6.15 7.12 7.15
N ASN A 28 -6.37 8.44 7.12
CA ASN A 28 -7.23 9.08 8.10
C ASN A 28 -8.67 8.58 8.02
N SER A 29 -9.19 8.35 6.81
CA SER A 29 -10.50 7.73 6.64
C SER A 29 -10.54 6.30 7.19
N TRP A 30 -9.46 5.54 7.01
CA TRP A 30 -9.34 4.18 7.51
C TRP A 30 -9.30 4.13 9.05
N VAL A 31 -8.46 4.95 9.66
CA VAL A 31 -8.30 5.04 11.12
C VAL A 31 -9.58 5.54 11.80
N THR A 32 -10.28 6.51 11.20
CA THR A 32 -11.55 7.03 11.71
C THR A 32 -12.62 5.94 11.82
N GLN A 33 -12.52 4.88 11.04
CA GLN A 33 -13.40 3.73 11.10
C GLN A 33 -12.95 2.67 12.15
N GLY A 34 -11.97 3.01 12.98
CA GLY A 34 -11.48 2.12 14.04
C GLY A 34 -10.59 0.98 13.56
N LYS A 35 -9.95 1.13 12.40
CA LYS A 35 -9.15 0.08 11.77
C LYS A 35 -7.66 0.36 11.90
N GLU A 36 -6.87 -0.70 12.10
CA GLU A 36 -5.42 -0.59 12.23
C GLU A 36 -4.73 -0.49 10.87
N SER A 37 -3.68 0.33 10.82
CA SER A 37 -2.84 0.49 9.65
C SER A 37 -1.36 0.43 10.04
N ALA A 38 -0.53 -0.01 9.10
CA ALA A 38 0.93 0.00 9.20
C ALA A 38 1.51 0.64 7.93
N GLY A 39 2.81 0.93 7.94
CA GLY A 39 3.49 1.56 6.81
C GLY A 39 3.52 3.09 6.88
N PHE A 40 2.84 3.70 7.84
CA PHE A 40 2.87 5.14 8.04
C PHE A 40 3.85 5.52 9.15
N ILE A 41 4.65 6.54 8.88
CA ILE A 41 5.66 7.08 9.79
C ILE A 41 5.77 8.57 9.49
N ASP A 42 6.11 9.38 10.48
CA ASP A 42 6.34 10.79 10.22
C ASP A 42 7.65 11.02 9.45
N LYS A 43 7.74 12.18 8.79
CA LYS A 43 8.86 12.50 7.91
C LYS A 43 10.20 12.46 8.62
N ALA A 44 10.29 13.00 9.83
CA ALA A 44 11.54 13.06 10.58
C ALA A 44 12.03 11.65 10.96
N ALA A 45 11.13 10.80 11.42
CA ALA A 45 11.43 9.42 11.76
C ALA A 45 11.84 8.60 10.52
N PHE A 46 11.18 8.81 9.39
CA PHE A 46 11.55 8.13 8.14
C PHE A 46 12.92 8.56 7.63
N GLU A 47 13.21 9.87 7.66
CA GLU A 47 14.53 10.38 7.27
C GLU A 47 15.65 9.82 8.18
N GLU A 48 15.38 9.66 9.47
CA GLU A 48 16.33 9.07 10.40
C GLU A 48 16.63 7.60 10.06
N ILE A 49 15.62 6.82 9.70
CA ILE A 49 15.80 5.44 9.27
C ILE A 49 16.59 5.39 7.96
N LYS A 50 16.28 6.25 7.00
CA LYS A 50 17.00 6.34 5.72
C LYS A 50 18.48 6.65 5.89
N ARG A 51 18.84 7.50 6.86
CA ARG A 51 20.26 7.81 7.15
C ARG A 51 21.04 6.57 7.59
N GLN A 52 20.39 5.60 8.18
CA GLN A 52 21.03 4.35 8.62
C GLN A 52 21.26 3.35 7.47
N GLY A 53 20.78 3.66 6.25
CA GLY A 53 20.98 2.88 5.05
C GLY A 53 19.79 2.01 4.68
N ASP A 54 19.86 1.40 3.49
CA ASP A 54 18.76 0.62 2.92
C ASP A 54 18.40 -0.59 3.78
N ASN A 55 19.37 -1.24 4.40
CA ASN A 55 19.10 -2.37 5.27
C ASN A 55 18.24 -1.97 6.49
N ALA A 56 18.43 -0.76 7.00
CA ALA A 56 17.61 -0.25 8.10
C ALA A 56 16.17 0.00 7.65
N VAL A 57 15.99 0.52 6.44
CA VAL A 57 14.65 0.69 5.85
C VAL A 57 13.97 -0.67 5.64
N HIS A 58 14.68 -1.65 5.10
CA HIS A 58 14.16 -3.01 4.92
C HIS A 58 13.73 -3.64 6.25
N ARG A 59 14.53 -3.51 7.31
CA ARG A 59 14.17 -4.02 8.63
C ARG A 59 12.92 -3.31 9.19
N TRP A 60 12.80 -2.01 8.98
CA TRP A 60 11.60 -1.27 9.38
C TRP A 60 10.36 -1.79 8.64
N ILE A 61 10.46 -1.96 7.32
CA ILE A 61 9.38 -2.51 6.49
C ILE A 61 8.97 -3.89 6.99
N ASP A 62 9.94 -4.78 7.22
CA ASP A 62 9.67 -6.14 7.68
C ASP A 62 8.91 -6.15 9.01
N ARG A 63 9.29 -5.27 9.95
CA ARG A 63 8.58 -5.13 11.22
C ARG A 63 7.16 -4.60 11.03
N GLN A 64 6.97 -3.64 10.12
CA GLN A 64 5.64 -3.09 9.83
C GLN A 64 4.71 -4.12 9.20
N LEU A 65 5.25 -5.05 8.44
CA LEU A 65 4.46 -6.13 7.81
C LEU A 65 4.04 -7.22 8.79
N GLU A 66 4.67 -7.31 9.95
CA GLU A 66 4.31 -8.33 10.95
C GLU A 66 2.85 -8.19 11.38
N GLY A 67 2.12 -9.31 11.37
CA GLY A 67 0.72 -9.35 11.77
C GLY A 67 -0.26 -8.77 10.74
N THR A 68 0.22 -8.30 9.59
CA THR A 68 -0.65 -7.81 8.51
C THR A 68 -1.16 -8.95 7.64
N SER A 69 -2.31 -8.76 7.02
CA SER A 69 -2.91 -9.74 6.11
C SER A 69 -3.10 -9.21 4.68
N VAL A 70 -3.15 -7.91 4.52
CA VAL A 70 -3.33 -7.24 3.22
C VAL A 70 -2.36 -6.08 3.12
N THR A 71 -1.73 -5.94 1.96
CA THR A 71 -0.97 -4.76 1.58
C THR A 71 -1.76 -3.98 0.53
N VAL A 72 -2.04 -2.72 0.85
CA VAL A 72 -2.69 -1.78 -0.06
C VAL A 72 -1.62 -0.87 -0.63
N VAL A 73 -1.39 -0.97 -1.94
CA VAL A 73 -0.45 -0.09 -2.64
C VAL A 73 -1.22 1.14 -3.10
N LEU A 74 -0.90 2.29 -2.54
CA LEU A 74 -1.49 3.57 -2.91
C LEU A 74 -0.70 4.15 -4.09
N ILE A 75 -1.28 4.05 -5.29
CA ILE A 75 -0.55 4.27 -6.53
C ILE A 75 -0.74 5.70 -7.02
N GLY A 76 0.31 6.50 -6.89
CA GLY A 76 0.48 7.79 -7.56
C GLY A 76 1.26 7.63 -8.87
N SER A 77 1.78 8.74 -9.40
CA SER A 77 2.43 8.76 -10.72
C SER A 77 3.69 7.90 -10.84
N GLU A 78 4.44 7.73 -9.75
CA GLU A 78 5.76 7.06 -9.77
C GLU A 78 5.90 5.92 -8.76
N THR A 79 4.83 5.55 -8.08
CA THR A 79 4.87 4.65 -6.93
C THR A 79 5.51 3.30 -7.24
N LEU A 80 5.08 2.65 -8.33
CA LEU A 80 5.51 1.30 -8.66
C LEU A 80 6.96 1.20 -9.15
N ASN A 81 7.59 2.33 -9.45
CA ASN A 81 9.01 2.41 -9.82
C ASN A 81 9.93 2.63 -8.62
N ARG A 82 9.40 2.78 -7.41
CA ARG A 82 10.21 3.04 -6.23
C ARG A 82 10.75 1.76 -5.63
N PRO A 83 12.07 1.67 -5.39
CA PRO A 83 12.69 0.44 -4.87
C PRO A 83 12.10 -0.04 -3.54
N PHE A 84 11.79 0.87 -2.62
CA PHE A 84 11.20 0.47 -1.33
C PHE A 84 9.77 -0.03 -1.46
N VAL A 85 8.99 0.57 -2.36
CA VAL A 85 7.63 0.08 -2.67
C VAL A 85 7.70 -1.33 -3.29
N GLN A 86 8.61 -1.54 -4.22
CA GLN A 86 8.83 -2.86 -4.82
C GLN A 86 9.24 -3.90 -3.76
N TYR A 87 10.10 -3.52 -2.83
CA TYR A 87 10.48 -4.37 -1.70
C TYR A 87 9.26 -4.72 -0.82
N GLU A 88 8.44 -3.73 -0.48
CA GLU A 88 7.22 -3.92 0.31
C GLU A 88 6.26 -4.90 -0.37
N ILE A 89 6.07 -4.76 -1.68
CA ILE A 89 5.21 -5.66 -2.47
C ILE A 89 5.78 -7.08 -2.46
N CYS A 90 7.06 -7.24 -2.75
CA CYS A 90 7.70 -8.57 -2.79
C CYS A 90 7.65 -9.26 -1.43
N GLN A 91 7.92 -8.54 -0.35
CA GLN A 91 7.83 -9.09 1.00
C GLN A 91 6.39 -9.48 1.37
N SER A 92 5.42 -8.68 0.96
CA SER A 92 4.00 -9.00 1.17
C SER A 92 3.61 -10.30 0.49
N LEU A 93 4.03 -10.49 -0.76
CA LEU A 93 3.76 -11.71 -1.51
C LEU A 93 4.42 -12.93 -0.87
N GLN A 94 5.66 -12.80 -0.40
CA GLN A 94 6.37 -13.89 0.27
C GLN A 94 5.71 -14.30 1.60
N ARG A 95 5.08 -13.35 2.28
CA ARG A 95 4.31 -13.63 3.52
C ARG A 95 2.93 -14.23 3.26
N GLY A 96 2.53 -14.34 2.00
CA GLY A 96 1.19 -14.80 1.64
C GLY A 96 0.10 -13.76 1.84
N ASN A 97 0.46 -12.49 1.98
CA ASN A 97 -0.51 -11.40 2.08
C ASN A 97 -1.23 -11.19 0.74
N ALA A 98 -2.49 -10.80 0.80
CA ALA A 98 -3.16 -10.24 -0.35
C ALA A 98 -2.53 -8.87 -0.70
N VAL A 99 -2.47 -8.54 -1.97
CA VAL A 99 -1.96 -7.25 -2.46
C VAL A 99 -3.00 -6.63 -3.38
N ILE A 100 -3.45 -5.43 -3.07
CA ILE A 100 -4.33 -4.67 -3.95
C ILE A 100 -3.70 -3.33 -4.30
N GLY A 101 -4.03 -2.82 -5.48
CA GLY A 101 -3.66 -1.48 -5.92
C GLY A 101 -4.83 -0.53 -5.79
N VAL A 102 -4.58 0.66 -5.26
CA VAL A 102 -5.58 1.72 -5.19
C VAL A 102 -4.96 2.98 -5.79
N LEU A 103 -5.50 3.40 -6.92
CA LEU A 103 -5.05 4.61 -7.62
C LEU A 103 -5.47 5.84 -6.82
N ILE A 104 -4.51 6.69 -6.46
CA ILE A 104 -4.73 7.90 -5.66
C ILE A 104 -4.45 9.20 -6.44
N ASN A 105 -4.10 9.08 -7.71
CA ASN A 105 -3.81 10.24 -8.57
C ASN A 105 -4.98 11.22 -8.67
N GLY A 106 -6.20 10.76 -8.54
CA GLY A 106 -7.42 11.59 -8.55
C GLY A 106 -7.69 12.33 -7.25
N ILE A 107 -6.95 12.06 -6.18
CA ILE A 107 -7.04 12.81 -4.92
C ILE A 107 -6.24 14.09 -5.08
N ARG A 108 -6.85 15.24 -4.74
CA ARG A 108 -6.14 16.52 -4.76
C ARG A 108 -5.15 16.59 -3.61
N ASP A 109 -3.92 16.98 -3.91
CA ASP A 109 -2.92 17.26 -2.89
C ASP A 109 -3.33 18.52 -2.12
N MET A 110 -3.30 18.44 -0.78
CA MET A 110 -3.75 19.54 0.08
C MET A 110 -2.87 20.80 -0.06
N ASN A 111 -1.58 20.63 -0.41
CA ASN A 111 -0.65 21.75 -0.53
C ASN A 111 -0.71 22.40 -1.92
N THR A 112 -0.84 21.60 -2.98
CA THR A 112 -0.83 22.11 -4.36
C THR A 112 -2.23 22.33 -4.93
N GLY A 113 -3.24 21.64 -4.40
CA GLY A 113 -4.60 21.65 -4.91
C GLY A 113 -4.80 20.86 -6.19
N PHE A 114 -3.78 20.14 -6.68
CA PHE A 114 -3.82 19.42 -7.95
C PHE A 114 -3.87 17.91 -7.78
N CYS A 115 -4.49 17.24 -8.74
CA CYS A 115 -4.35 15.81 -8.97
C CYS A 115 -3.00 15.53 -9.64
N SER A 116 -2.53 14.28 -9.58
CA SER A 116 -1.31 13.87 -10.27
C SER A 116 -1.64 13.06 -11.52
N MET A 117 -0.60 12.76 -12.30
CA MET A 117 -0.72 11.83 -13.41
C MET A 117 -0.97 10.41 -12.91
N LYS A 118 -1.71 9.63 -13.69
CA LYS A 118 -1.97 8.22 -13.38
C LYS A 118 -0.68 7.41 -13.54
N GLY A 119 -0.37 6.58 -12.55
CA GLY A 119 0.75 5.65 -12.62
C GLY A 119 0.50 4.49 -13.57
N ASN A 120 1.57 3.93 -14.11
CA ASN A 120 1.49 2.76 -14.98
C ASN A 120 1.40 1.49 -14.13
N ILE A 121 0.25 0.83 -14.14
CA ILE A 121 0.04 -0.42 -13.39
C ILE A 121 0.75 -1.62 -14.01
N HIS A 122 1.08 -1.56 -15.31
CA HIS A 122 1.87 -2.58 -15.99
C HIS A 122 3.36 -2.30 -15.83
N THR A 123 3.81 -2.27 -14.59
CA THR A 123 5.19 -1.97 -14.20
C THR A 123 5.82 -3.23 -13.60
N ILE A 124 7.07 -3.50 -13.96
CA ILE A 124 7.83 -4.61 -13.37
C ILE A 124 8.17 -4.24 -11.93
N ILE A 125 7.74 -5.08 -10.99
CA ILE A 125 8.01 -4.89 -9.55
C ILE A 125 9.04 -5.89 -9.01
N GLY A 126 9.47 -6.82 -9.82
CA GLY A 126 10.44 -7.84 -9.46
C GLY A 126 10.56 -8.91 -10.53
N TYR A 127 11.24 -9.98 -10.18
CA TYR A 127 11.46 -11.10 -11.11
C TYR A 127 11.21 -12.42 -10.39
N TYR A 128 10.66 -13.38 -11.13
CA TYR A 128 10.53 -14.76 -10.66
C TYR A 128 11.89 -15.46 -10.66
N ASN A 129 11.96 -16.66 -10.06
CA ASN A 129 13.19 -17.46 -10.00
C ASN A 129 13.73 -17.82 -11.39
N ASP A 130 12.86 -17.97 -12.38
CA ASP A 130 13.22 -18.22 -13.79
C ASP A 130 13.65 -16.96 -14.54
N LYS A 131 13.77 -15.82 -13.83
CA LYS A 131 14.15 -14.49 -14.34
C LYS A 131 13.09 -13.82 -15.22
N THR A 132 11.88 -14.35 -15.33
CA THR A 132 10.78 -13.65 -16.00
C THR A 132 10.29 -12.49 -15.13
N PRO A 133 9.89 -11.35 -15.75
CA PRO A 133 9.43 -10.19 -14.99
C PRO A 133 8.06 -10.43 -14.35
N ALA A 134 7.90 -9.89 -13.13
CA ALA A 134 6.62 -9.85 -12.44
C ALA A 134 6.03 -8.45 -12.57
N TYR A 135 4.91 -8.35 -13.27
CA TYR A 135 4.19 -7.08 -13.45
C TYR A 135 3.15 -6.91 -12.34
N PHE A 136 3.00 -5.68 -11.85
CA PHE A 136 2.08 -5.40 -10.74
C PHE A 136 0.64 -5.82 -11.05
N ASP A 137 0.13 -5.47 -12.23
CA ASP A 137 -1.23 -5.82 -12.64
C ASP A 137 -1.48 -7.33 -12.75
N SER A 138 -0.41 -8.12 -12.87
CA SER A 138 -0.50 -9.59 -12.91
C SER A 138 -0.46 -10.24 -11.54
N ILE A 139 0.23 -9.63 -10.57
CA ILE A 139 0.43 -10.25 -9.24
C ILE A 139 -0.58 -9.77 -8.19
N CYS A 140 -1.25 -8.65 -8.42
CA CYS A 140 -2.20 -8.11 -7.46
C CYS A 140 -3.56 -8.82 -7.54
N ASP A 141 -4.31 -8.73 -6.45
CA ASP A 141 -5.65 -9.32 -6.32
C ASP A 141 -6.76 -8.41 -6.83
N GLY A 142 -6.44 -7.17 -7.13
CA GLY A 142 -7.38 -6.20 -7.68
C GLY A 142 -6.78 -4.82 -7.76
N ILE A 143 -7.32 -3.98 -8.65
CA ILE A 143 -6.92 -2.58 -8.81
C ILE A 143 -8.18 -1.73 -8.85
N TYR A 144 -8.18 -0.67 -8.05
CA TYR A 144 -9.33 0.21 -7.87
C TYR A 144 -8.88 1.67 -7.94
N ASP A 145 -9.80 2.57 -8.26
CA ASP A 145 -9.56 4.02 -8.22
C ASP A 145 -10.29 4.62 -7.01
N TYR A 146 -9.54 5.25 -6.12
CA TYR A 146 -10.10 5.78 -4.87
C TYR A 146 -11.13 6.88 -5.12
N SER A 147 -10.87 7.76 -6.08
CA SER A 147 -11.76 8.90 -6.36
C SER A 147 -13.02 8.52 -7.12
N THR A 148 -12.86 7.74 -8.20
CA THR A 148 -13.98 7.41 -9.11
C THR A 148 -14.82 6.23 -8.61
N GLN A 149 -14.25 5.35 -7.78
CA GLN A 149 -14.94 4.17 -7.25
C GLN A 149 -15.30 4.31 -5.77
N TYR A 150 -15.38 5.53 -5.27
CA TYR A 150 -15.81 5.82 -3.89
C TYR A 150 -14.99 5.07 -2.84
N GLY A 151 -13.67 5.23 -2.88
CA GLY A 151 -12.74 4.52 -1.99
C GLY A 151 -13.01 4.75 -0.51
N TYR A 152 -13.49 5.94 -0.13
CA TYR A 152 -13.89 6.23 1.25
C TYR A 152 -14.90 5.21 1.79
N ILE A 153 -15.86 4.80 0.95
CA ILE A 153 -16.91 3.84 1.33
C ILE A 153 -16.45 2.39 1.09
N ASN A 154 -15.73 2.15 -0.01
CA ASN A 154 -15.53 0.80 -0.55
C ASN A 154 -14.19 0.16 -0.19
N LEU A 155 -13.23 0.92 0.32
CA LEU A 155 -11.88 0.39 0.62
C LEU A 155 -11.93 -0.84 1.52
N GLY A 156 -12.75 -0.82 2.56
CA GLY A 156 -12.91 -1.95 3.47
C GLY A 156 -13.39 -3.22 2.78
N MET A 157 -14.33 -3.08 1.85
CA MET A 157 -14.84 -4.21 1.06
C MET A 157 -13.78 -4.78 0.13
N TRP A 158 -13.00 -3.91 -0.53
CA TRP A 158 -11.89 -4.35 -1.39
C TRP A 158 -10.85 -5.14 -0.60
N ILE A 159 -10.51 -4.66 0.58
CA ILE A 159 -9.54 -5.31 1.47
C ILE A 159 -10.05 -6.67 1.93
N GLU A 160 -11.31 -6.76 2.37
CA GLU A 160 -11.90 -8.01 2.84
C GLU A 160 -12.00 -9.05 1.71
N SER A 161 -12.41 -8.65 0.52
CA SER A 161 -12.44 -9.54 -0.65
C SER A 161 -11.07 -10.13 -0.95
N ALA A 162 -10.05 -9.30 -0.97
CA ALA A 162 -8.68 -9.74 -1.24
C ALA A 162 -8.16 -10.69 -0.14
N ALA A 163 -8.41 -10.34 1.11
CA ALA A 163 -8.00 -11.17 2.25
C ALA A 163 -8.63 -12.56 2.19
N LYS A 164 -9.92 -12.64 1.93
CA LYS A 164 -10.64 -13.92 1.83
C LYS A 164 -10.10 -14.80 0.71
N ALA A 165 -9.71 -14.21 -0.42
CA ALA A 165 -9.08 -14.93 -1.53
C ALA A 165 -7.76 -15.59 -1.12
N HIS A 166 -7.10 -15.11 -0.09
CA HIS A 166 -5.87 -15.65 0.49
C HIS A 166 -6.09 -16.42 1.78
N ASN A 167 -7.32 -16.76 2.14
CA ASN A 167 -7.67 -17.46 3.38
C ASN A 167 -7.22 -16.71 4.65
N LYS A 168 -7.31 -15.39 4.62
CA LYS A 168 -6.90 -14.52 5.74
C LYS A 168 -8.06 -13.95 6.54
#